data_af78fc0551dadb75cbfa46946064fd51
#
_entry.id   af78fc0551dadb75cbfa46946064fd51
#
_cell.length_a   1.000
_cell.length_b   1.000
_cell.length_c   1.000
_cell.angle_alpha   90.00
_cell.angle_beta   90.00
_cell.angle_gamma   90.00
#
_symmetry.space_group_name_H-M   'P 1'
#
loop_
_entity.id
_entity.type
_entity.pdbx_description
1 polymer ?
#
loop_
_entity_poly.entity_id
_entity_poly.type
_entity_poly.pdbx_seq_one_letter_code
_entity_poly.pdbx_strand_id
1 'polypeptide(L)' 'MNLSPAGKVKDGDYCRVVRGTHVGKSGTVHDINTSKTGQVTITVKQSNGERFKTLARNVLVQPDSGA' A
#
# COMPACT_ATOMS: atom_id res chain seq x y z
N MET A 1 -6.90 -4.19 -17.25
CA MET A 1 -6.77 -3.71 -17.15
C MET A 1 -6.60 -2.92 -16.28
N ASN A 2 -6.58 -2.72 -15.65
CA ASN A 2 -6.63 -1.96 -14.94
C ASN A 2 -5.58 -1.77 -14.07
N LEU A 3 -4.74 -1.27 -14.30
CA LEU A 3 -3.82 -1.00 -13.52
C LEU A 3 -4.11 0.01 -12.61
N SER A 4 -3.98 -0.10 -11.36
CA SER A 4 -4.19 0.97 -10.47
C SER A 4 -3.00 1.81 -10.49
N PRO A 5 -3.12 3.07 -10.79
CA PRO A 5 -2.00 3.96 -10.72
C PRO A 5 -1.49 4.06 -9.31
N ALA A 6 -0.25 4.40 -9.16
CA ALA A 6 0.31 4.61 -7.87
C ALA A 6 -0.50 5.64 -7.12
N GLY A 7 -0.73 5.42 -5.87
CA GLY A 7 -1.53 6.30 -5.07
C GLY A 7 -2.99 5.98 -5.04
N LYS A 8 -3.45 5.07 -5.86
CA LYS A 8 -4.83 4.70 -5.85
C LYS A 8 -5.05 3.45 -5.06
N VAL A 9 -4.76 3.52 -3.78
CA VAL A 9 -4.99 2.39 -2.90
C VAL A 9 -6.21 2.66 -2.07
N LYS A 10 -6.82 1.63 -1.54
CA LYS A 10 -7.98 1.75 -0.68
C LYS A 10 -7.73 1.01 0.60
N ASP A 11 -8.37 1.46 1.65
CA ASP A 11 -8.32 0.79 2.93
C ASP A 11 -8.75 -0.64 2.74
N GLY A 12 -7.98 -1.56 3.21
CA GLY A 12 -8.30 -2.97 3.08
C GLY A 12 -7.66 -3.66 1.89
N ASP A 13 -7.05 -2.89 0.99
CA ASP A 13 -6.38 -3.52 -0.14
C ASP A 13 -5.14 -4.26 0.34
N TYR A 14 -4.79 -5.32 -0.34
CA TYR A 14 -3.55 -6.02 -0.06
C TYR A 14 -2.48 -5.47 -1.00
N CYS A 15 -1.33 -5.17 -0.48
CA CYS A 15 -0.30 -4.57 -1.29
C CYS A 15 1.07 -5.14 -1.00
N ARG A 16 1.99 -4.86 -1.90
CA ARG A 16 3.37 -5.29 -1.72
C ARG A 16 4.25 -4.08 -1.95
N VAL A 17 5.22 -3.88 -1.08
CA VAL A 17 6.12 -2.75 -1.21
C VAL A 17 7.19 -3.09 -2.25
N VAL A 18 7.31 -2.25 -3.26
CA VAL A 18 8.24 -2.50 -4.35
C VAL A 18 9.38 -1.50 -4.39
N ARG A 19 9.35 -0.49 -3.52
CA ARG A 19 10.42 0.48 -3.43
C ARG A 19 10.57 0.98 -2.03
N GLY A 20 11.68 1.61 -1.76
CA GLY A 20 11.91 2.28 -0.49
C GLY A 20 12.46 1.36 0.57
N THR A 21 12.43 1.86 1.80
CA THR A 21 13.03 1.14 2.91
C THR A 21 12.39 -0.19 3.19
N HIS A 22 11.10 -0.31 2.93
CA HIS A 22 10.36 -1.52 3.27
C HIS A 22 10.15 -2.46 2.08
N VAL A 23 10.97 -2.32 1.05
CA VAL A 23 10.79 -3.13 -0.16
C VAL A 23 10.79 -4.62 0.21
N GLY A 24 9.91 -5.35 -0.39
CA GLY A 24 9.78 -6.80 -0.14
C GLY A 24 8.73 -7.16 0.89
N LYS A 25 8.25 -6.18 1.66
CA LYS A 25 7.22 -6.45 2.64
C LYS A 25 5.84 -6.33 2.00
N SER A 26 4.87 -6.97 2.61
CA SER A 26 3.51 -6.91 2.08
C SER A 26 2.52 -6.92 3.22
N GLY A 27 1.33 -6.55 2.96
CA GLY A 27 0.29 -6.50 3.97
C GLY A 27 -0.95 -5.78 3.50
N THR A 28 -1.81 -5.45 4.44
CA THR A 28 -3.09 -4.81 4.16
C THR A 28 -2.98 -3.32 4.41
N VAL A 29 -3.56 -2.54 3.52
CA VAL A 29 -3.52 -1.10 3.61
C VAL A 29 -4.50 -0.58 4.64
N HIS A 30 -4.03 0.32 5.50
CA HIS A 30 -4.89 0.99 6.48
C HIS A 30 -4.48 2.46 6.55
N ASP A 31 -5.33 3.28 7.09
CA ASP A 31 -5.00 4.68 7.41
C ASP A 31 -4.36 5.44 6.26
N ILE A 32 -5.10 5.61 5.22
CA ILE A 32 -4.61 6.33 4.07
C ILE A 32 -4.67 7.83 4.34
N ASN A 33 -3.56 8.53 4.18
CA ASN A 33 -3.52 9.96 4.40
C ASN A 33 -2.92 10.67 3.19
N THR A 34 -3.52 11.79 2.81
CA THR A 34 -3.00 12.56 1.70
C THR A 34 -2.50 13.89 2.23
N SER A 35 -1.25 14.23 1.93
CA SER A 35 -0.68 15.48 2.39
C SER A 35 -1.15 16.62 1.52
N LYS A 36 -0.83 17.83 1.94
CA LYS A 36 -1.22 19.01 1.19
C LYS A 36 -0.56 19.04 -0.17
N THR A 37 0.59 18.41 -0.31
CA THR A 37 1.28 18.40 -1.59
C THR A 37 0.81 17.27 -2.47
N GLY A 38 -0.18 16.52 -2.01
CA GLY A 38 -0.71 15.44 -2.82
C GLY A 38 -0.02 14.11 -2.63
N GLN A 39 0.90 14.02 -1.68
CA GLN A 39 1.57 12.78 -1.44
C GLN A 39 0.71 11.89 -0.56
N VAL A 40 0.54 10.66 -0.94
CA VAL A 40 -0.32 9.74 -0.21
C VAL A 40 0.54 8.77 0.60
N THR A 41 0.25 8.70 1.89
CA THR A 41 0.95 7.79 2.81
C THR A 41 -0.04 6.77 3.32
N ILE A 42 0.40 5.55 3.45
CA ILE A 42 -0.46 4.48 3.94
C ILE A 42 0.23 3.74 5.07
N THR A 43 -0.54 3.08 5.88
CA THR A 43 -0.03 2.16 6.88
C THR A 43 -0.27 0.75 6.36
N VAL A 44 0.74 -0.07 6.37
CA VAL A 44 0.62 -1.46 5.93
C VAL A 44 0.73 -2.36 7.14
N LYS A 45 -0.27 -3.22 7.31
CA LYS A 45 -0.27 -4.16 8.42
C LYS A 45 0.08 -5.54 7.88
N GLN A 46 1.18 -6.08 8.34
CA GLN A 46 1.63 -7.38 7.90
C GLN A 46 0.88 -8.49 8.62
N SER A 47 0.94 -9.68 8.07
CA SER A 47 0.23 -10.81 8.65
C SER A 47 0.71 -11.13 10.06
N ASN A 48 1.93 -10.76 10.41
CA ASN A 48 2.41 -11.01 11.76
C ASN A 48 1.97 -9.93 12.73
N GLY A 49 1.15 -8.99 12.28
CA GLY A 49 0.65 -7.94 13.17
C GLY A 49 1.47 -6.67 13.19
N GLU A 50 2.63 -6.68 12.58
CA GLU A 50 3.45 -5.48 12.57
C GLU A 50 2.95 -4.50 11.54
N ARG A 51 3.09 -3.22 11.84
CA ARG A 51 2.65 -2.18 10.93
C ARG A 51 3.79 -1.23 10.61
N PHE A 52 3.76 -0.69 9.44
CA PHE A 52 4.72 0.33 9.06
C PHE A 52 4.08 1.30 8.10
N LYS A 53 4.64 2.50 7.99
CA LYS A 53 4.11 3.48 7.06
C LYS A 53 5.01 3.58 5.85
N THR A 54 4.41 3.80 4.70
CA THR A 54 5.16 3.95 3.47
C THR A 54 4.34 4.81 2.52
N LEU A 55 4.95 5.25 1.45
CA LEU A 55 4.23 6.03 0.45
C LEU A 55 3.41 5.10 -0.42
N ALA A 56 2.24 5.53 -0.78
CA ALA A 56 1.38 4.73 -1.64
C ALA A 56 2.07 4.40 -2.96
N ARG A 57 2.87 5.32 -3.47
CA ARG A 57 3.53 5.06 -4.75
C ARG A 57 4.64 4.01 -4.63
N ASN A 58 4.98 3.60 -3.44
CA ASN A 58 6.01 2.59 -3.24
C ASN A 58 5.43 1.19 -3.18
N VAL A 59 4.12 1.05 -3.32
CA VAL A 59 3.49 -0.25 -3.25
C VAL A 59 2.70 -0.55 -4.50
N LEU A 60 2.48 -1.82 -4.74
CA LEU A 60 1.58 -2.26 -5.80
C LEU A 60 0.43 -2.98 -5.12
N VAL A 61 -0.77 -2.56 -5.45
CA VAL A 61 -1.95 -3.21 -4.93
C VAL A 61 -2.11 -4.52 -5.68
N GLN A 62 -2.27 -5.58 -4.93
CA GLN A 62 -2.43 -6.88 -5.55
C GLN A 62 -3.88 -7.17 -5.74
N PRO A 63 -4.29 -7.55 -6.92
CA PRO A 63 -5.69 -7.87 -7.13
C PRO A 63 -6.01 -9.08 -6.30
N ASP A 64 -7.25 -9.16 -5.97
CA ASP A 64 -7.71 -10.24 -5.20
C ASP A 64 -7.70 -11.44 -6.02
N SER A 65 -6.68 -12.13 -5.99
CA SER A 65 -6.70 -13.11 -6.86
C SER A 65 -7.46 -14.21 -6.58
N GLY A 66 -7.79 -14.38 -5.49
CA GLY A 66 -8.65 -15.46 -5.26
C GLY A 66 -9.74 -15.39 -6.15
N ALA A 67 -9.88 -14.31 -6.56
CA ALA A 67 -10.98 -14.15 -7.44
C ALA A 67 -10.76 -14.97 -8.59
#